data_c8817c89f90b5805d0df052002298f12
#
_entry.id   c8817c89f90b5805d0df052002298f12
#
_cell.length_a   1.000
_cell.length_b   1.000
_cell.length_c   1.000
_cell.angle_alpha   90.00
_cell.angle_beta   90.00
_cell.angle_gamma   90.00
#
_symmetry.space_group_name_H-M   'P 1'
#
loop_
_entity.id
_entity.type
_entity.pdbx_description
1 polymer ?
#
loop_
_entity_poly.entity_id
_entity_poly.type
_entity_poly.pdbx_seq_one_letter_code
_entity_poly.pdbx_strand_id
1 'polypeptide(L)'
;MKSAAFIPLWERKNGICRSESLMFDGEGRAKLLFPASKILKLCNPTLGKVYSEGRDFTHTPGSDELRLVPGSAIPFLTEAMIHPDPATAKLYPHPEADAIADSVNGRPVIFSNGDFFARTQVEADYQTAGIVEFPELPRLAPGQLPRITAKLREKKPVKLLLIGDSISEGYNATGYLKVPPFMPPYIDLFASGLTERSGGPVTAVNRAVNGTGCRHARKEPERWAGEEADLLVIAYGMNDFGGMEPAEYASVIREIMELRLGRFPETEFILVGSMPRNLNWGSLPEGRAEAFVGALRGLESEKAAAADVCALWTRVQAGKDYYSMTGNGVNHPNDYGHRLYAEVLLGLFA
;
A
#
# COMPACT_ATOMS: atom_id res chain seq x y z
N MET A 1 -4.41 -21.02 -9.19
CA MET A 1 -3.07 -20.41 -9.40
C MET A 1 -2.31 -20.56 -8.09
N LYS A 2 -1.02 -20.90 -8.09
CA LYS A 2 -0.21 -20.84 -6.86
C LYS A 2 -0.14 -19.37 -6.45
N SER A 3 -0.48 -19.05 -5.19
CA SER A 3 -0.30 -17.70 -4.63
C SER A 3 1.17 -17.31 -4.82
N ALA A 4 1.42 -16.09 -5.30
CA ALA A 4 2.77 -15.57 -5.38
C ALA A 4 3.35 -15.51 -3.96
N ALA A 5 4.57 -16.02 -3.77
CA ALA A 5 5.24 -15.94 -2.49
C ALA A 5 5.47 -14.48 -2.11
N PHE A 6 5.26 -14.14 -0.83
CA PHE A 6 5.57 -12.80 -0.34
C PHE A 6 7.09 -12.61 -0.27
N ILE A 7 7.62 -11.63 -0.98
CA ILE A 7 9.03 -11.23 -0.92
C ILE A 7 9.12 -9.98 -0.04
N PRO A 8 9.80 -10.04 1.13
CA PRO A 8 10.00 -8.88 1.98
C PRO A 8 10.68 -7.73 1.23
N LEU A 9 10.29 -6.49 1.54
CA LEU A 9 10.93 -5.29 0.96
C LEU A 9 12.39 -5.16 1.41
N TRP A 10 12.69 -5.64 2.61
CA TRP A 10 14.00 -5.47 3.25
C TRP A 10 14.55 -6.79 3.79
N GLU A 11 15.61 -7.28 3.20
CA GLU A 11 16.41 -8.36 3.76
C GLU A 11 17.38 -7.79 4.82
N ARG A 12 16.84 -7.53 6.02
CA ARG A 12 17.52 -6.79 7.10
C ARG A 12 18.92 -7.33 7.44
N LYS A 13 19.10 -8.65 7.44
CA LYS A 13 20.37 -9.31 7.77
C LYS A 13 21.47 -9.06 6.72
N ASN A 14 21.06 -8.92 5.47
CA ASN A 14 21.97 -8.78 4.33
C ASN A 14 22.07 -7.34 3.84
N GLY A 15 21.27 -6.40 4.38
CA GLY A 15 21.21 -5.03 3.92
C GLY A 15 20.74 -4.90 2.47
N ILE A 16 19.80 -5.75 2.03
CA ILE A 16 19.30 -5.74 0.65
C ILE A 16 17.88 -5.20 0.63
N CYS A 17 17.64 -4.23 -0.26
CA CYS A 17 16.30 -3.78 -0.62
C CYS A 17 15.86 -4.48 -1.91
N ARG A 18 14.58 -4.93 -1.95
CA ARG A 18 14.02 -5.71 -3.05
C ARG A 18 12.85 -5.01 -3.73
N SER A 19 12.93 -4.89 -5.05
CA SER A 19 11.88 -4.32 -5.90
C SER A 19 11.34 -3.00 -5.34
N GLU A 20 12.26 -2.11 -4.94
CA GLU A 20 11.90 -0.77 -4.51
C GLU A 20 11.47 0.04 -5.72
N SER A 21 10.25 0.56 -5.69
CA SER A 21 9.70 1.34 -6.80
C SER A 21 10.32 2.74 -6.84
N LEU A 22 10.65 3.20 -8.04
CA LEU A 22 11.23 4.51 -8.34
C LEU A 22 10.52 5.15 -9.52
N MET A 23 10.36 6.47 -9.45
CA MET A 23 9.96 7.33 -10.56
C MET A 23 11.10 8.30 -10.85
N PHE A 24 11.61 8.30 -12.09
CA PHE A 24 12.55 9.34 -12.52
C PHE A 24 11.80 10.64 -12.81
N ASP A 25 12.38 11.77 -12.35
CA ASP A 25 11.87 13.10 -12.61
C ASP A 25 12.28 13.63 -13.99
N GLY A 26 11.79 14.84 -14.37
CA GLY A 26 12.11 15.49 -15.62
C GLY A 26 13.58 15.93 -15.75
N GLU A 27 14.36 15.92 -14.67
CA GLU A 27 15.81 16.14 -14.66
C GLU A 27 16.60 14.82 -14.72
N GLY A 28 15.89 13.71 -14.89
CA GLY A 28 16.48 12.37 -14.98
C GLY A 28 17.02 11.82 -13.67
N ARG A 29 16.46 12.24 -12.54
CA ARG A 29 16.87 11.78 -11.20
C ARG A 29 15.79 10.88 -10.58
N ALA A 30 16.21 9.85 -9.85
CA ALA A 30 15.35 9.08 -8.97
C ALA A 30 16.07 8.79 -7.66
N LYS A 31 15.31 8.66 -6.56
CA LYS A 31 15.86 8.52 -5.22
C LYS A 31 15.50 7.18 -4.60
N LEU A 32 16.53 6.45 -4.14
CA LEU A 32 16.41 5.26 -3.30
C LEU A 32 16.05 5.65 -1.87
N LEU A 33 15.41 4.75 -1.14
CA LEU A 33 15.11 4.95 0.28
C LEU A 33 16.39 5.03 1.14
N PHE A 34 17.41 4.28 0.76
CA PHE A 34 18.71 4.25 1.45
C PHE A 34 19.86 4.42 0.46
N PRO A 35 21.00 5.00 0.92
CA PRO A 35 22.23 4.99 0.13
C PRO A 35 22.59 3.55 -0.25
N ALA A 36 22.96 3.35 -1.52
CA ALA A 36 23.33 2.06 -2.07
C ALA A 36 24.85 1.93 -2.27
N SER A 37 25.42 0.81 -1.88
CA SER A 37 26.79 0.47 -2.29
C SER A 37 26.84 -0.09 -3.71
N LYS A 38 25.75 -0.75 -4.14
CA LYS A 38 25.63 -1.35 -5.46
C LYS A 38 24.18 -1.54 -5.86
N ILE A 39 23.85 -1.23 -7.10
CA ILE A 39 22.58 -1.61 -7.74
C ILE A 39 22.71 -3.05 -8.25
N LEU A 40 21.87 -3.94 -7.76
CA LEU A 40 21.87 -5.34 -8.14
C LEU A 40 21.02 -5.58 -9.39
N LYS A 41 19.92 -4.85 -9.51
CA LYS A 41 19.01 -4.90 -10.64
C LYS A 41 18.22 -3.59 -10.73
N LEU A 42 18.03 -3.08 -11.93
CA LEU A 42 17.04 -2.03 -12.23
C LEU A 42 16.20 -2.52 -13.41
N CYS A 43 14.88 -2.55 -13.25
CA CYS A 43 13.99 -3.06 -14.29
C CYS A 43 12.63 -2.35 -14.28
N ASN A 44 11.90 -2.49 -15.40
CA ASN A 44 10.47 -2.24 -15.44
C ASN A 44 9.78 -3.58 -15.77
N PRO A 45 9.21 -4.27 -14.77
CA PRO A 45 8.59 -5.58 -14.95
C PRO A 45 7.42 -5.53 -15.92
N THR A 46 6.62 -4.46 -15.89
CA THR A 46 5.43 -4.28 -16.74
C THR A 46 5.80 -4.22 -18.22
N LEU A 47 6.95 -3.62 -18.55
CA LEU A 47 7.47 -3.55 -19.90
C LEU A 47 8.41 -4.73 -20.25
N GLY A 48 8.70 -5.62 -19.28
CA GLY A 48 9.66 -6.71 -19.44
C GLY A 48 11.09 -6.22 -19.71
N LYS A 49 11.47 -5.02 -19.24
CA LYS A 49 12.77 -4.40 -19.50
C LYS A 49 13.69 -4.47 -18.31
N VAL A 50 14.96 -4.80 -18.55
CA VAL A 50 16.06 -4.67 -17.59
C VAL A 50 17.01 -3.61 -18.12
N TYR A 51 17.42 -2.70 -17.23
CA TYR A 51 18.27 -1.57 -17.56
C TYR A 51 19.70 -1.81 -17.09
N SER A 52 20.67 -1.24 -17.80
CA SER A 52 22.10 -1.42 -17.56
C SER A 52 22.74 -0.15 -17.08
N GLU A 53 23.52 -0.26 -16.00
CA GLU A 53 24.35 0.86 -15.53
C GLU A 53 25.38 1.25 -16.60
N GLY A 54 25.63 2.57 -16.74
CA GLY A 54 26.50 3.15 -17.76
C GLY A 54 25.83 3.39 -19.12
N ARG A 55 24.78 2.63 -19.46
CA ARG A 55 24.00 2.82 -20.70
C ARG A 55 22.67 3.53 -20.46
N ASP A 56 21.93 3.06 -19.47
CA ASP A 56 20.56 3.56 -19.21
C ASP A 56 20.53 4.51 -18.00
N PHE A 57 21.35 4.22 -16.99
CA PHE A 57 21.47 5.03 -15.78
C PHE A 57 22.90 4.99 -15.23
N THR A 58 23.19 5.89 -14.29
CA THR A 58 24.41 5.90 -13.48
C THR A 58 24.06 5.95 -12.01
N HIS A 59 24.94 5.37 -11.19
CA HIS A 59 24.88 5.41 -9.74
C HIS A 59 26.29 5.62 -9.17
N THR A 60 26.40 6.44 -8.13
CA THR A 60 27.66 6.58 -7.37
C THR A 60 27.56 5.76 -6.10
N PRO A 61 28.43 4.76 -5.87
CA PRO A 61 28.41 3.97 -4.64
C PRO A 61 28.41 4.84 -3.38
N GLY A 62 27.48 4.58 -2.48
CA GLY A 62 27.24 5.40 -1.29
C GLY A 62 26.21 6.50 -1.44
N SER A 63 25.70 6.73 -2.65
CA SER A 63 24.58 7.66 -2.92
C SER A 63 23.24 6.95 -2.84
N ASP A 64 22.18 7.71 -2.55
CA ASP A 64 20.78 7.31 -2.69
C ASP A 64 20.16 7.77 -4.03
N GLU A 65 20.94 8.42 -4.91
CA GLU A 65 20.48 8.98 -6.17
C GLU A 65 20.91 8.12 -7.37
N LEU A 66 19.96 7.89 -8.28
CA LEU A 66 20.19 7.38 -9.63
C LEU A 66 19.97 8.50 -10.65
N ARG A 67 20.76 8.51 -11.74
CA ARG A 67 20.64 9.48 -12.83
C ARG A 67 20.52 8.79 -14.18
N LEU A 68 19.62 9.30 -15.02
CA LEU A 68 19.51 8.82 -16.40
C LEU A 68 20.75 9.22 -17.20
N VAL A 69 21.17 8.33 -18.10
CA VAL A 69 22.15 8.66 -19.14
C VAL A 69 21.41 9.32 -20.31
N PRO A 70 22.01 10.32 -21.00
CA PRO A 70 21.40 10.90 -22.20
C PRO A 70 21.00 9.82 -23.21
N GLY A 71 19.74 9.86 -23.66
CA GLY A 71 19.19 8.84 -24.57
C GLY A 71 18.73 7.56 -23.89
N SER A 72 18.67 7.52 -22.55
CA SER A 72 18.11 6.40 -21.79
C SER A 72 16.69 6.06 -22.25
N ALA A 73 16.39 4.75 -22.26
CA ALA A 73 15.04 4.23 -22.52
C ALA A 73 14.17 4.12 -21.26
N ILE A 74 14.68 4.54 -20.10
CA ILE A 74 13.91 4.56 -18.85
C ILE A 74 12.88 5.68 -18.93
N PRO A 75 11.59 5.40 -18.66
CA PRO A 75 10.57 6.45 -18.58
C PRO A 75 10.81 7.39 -17.39
N PHE A 76 10.29 8.61 -17.52
CA PHE A 76 10.35 9.63 -16.47
C PHE A 76 9.08 10.49 -16.45
N LEU A 77 8.84 11.17 -15.34
CA LEU A 77 7.67 12.01 -15.12
C LEU A 77 8.11 13.49 -15.02
N THR A 78 7.61 14.33 -15.94
CA THR A 78 7.91 15.75 -15.91
C THR A 78 6.91 16.53 -15.05
N GLU A 79 7.28 17.73 -14.60
CA GLU A 79 6.37 18.64 -13.90
C GLU A 79 5.10 18.95 -14.73
N ALA A 80 5.23 19.08 -16.04
CA ALA A 80 4.10 19.30 -16.96
C ALA A 80 3.17 18.06 -17.05
N MET A 81 3.68 16.86 -16.81
CA MET A 81 2.85 15.64 -16.72
C MET A 81 2.18 15.56 -15.35
N ILE A 82 2.87 15.97 -14.27
CA ILE A 82 2.31 16.00 -12.92
C ILE A 82 1.16 17.00 -12.82
N HIS A 83 1.31 18.15 -13.46
CA HIS A 83 0.33 19.22 -13.51
C HIS A 83 -0.02 19.55 -14.97
N PRO A 84 -0.88 18.73 -15.62
CA PRO A 84 -1.27 18.96 -17.00
C PRO A 84 -2.03 20.29 -17.17
N ASP A 85 -1.99 20.83 -18.38
CA ASP A 85 -2.70 22.07 -18.72
C ASP A 85 -4.22 21.90 -18.50
N PRO A 86 -4.85 22.75 -17.67
CA PRO A 86 -6.29 22.68 -17.42
C PRO A 86 -7.15 22.77 -18.70
N ALA A 87 -6.64 23.43 -19.77
CA ALA A 87 -7.37 23.58 -21.04
C ALA A 87 -7.44 22.29 -21.85
N THR A 88 -6.52 21.33 -21.62
CA THR A 88 -6.41 20.09 -22.39
C THR A 88 -6.58 18.83 -21.56
N ALA A 89 -6.44 18.93 -20.24
CA ALA A 89 -6.57 17.79 -19.32
C ALA A 89 -7.95 17.16 -19.35
N LYS A 90 -8.00 15.85 -19.41
CA LYS A 90 -9.23 15.06 -19.29
C LYS A 90 -9.50 14.76 -17.82
N LEU A 91 -10.27 15.60 -17.17
CA LEU A 91 -10.51 15.49 -15.73
C LEU A 91 -11.42 14.31 -15.37
N TYR A 92 -11.05 13.57 -14.31
CA TYR A 92 -11.94 12.59 -13.69
C TYR A 92 -13.29 13.26 -13.30
N PRO A 93 -14.48 12.63 -13.57
CA PRO A 93 -14.70 11.23 -13.93
C PRO A 93 -14.75 10.89 -15.44
N HIS A 94 -14.10 11.66 -16.31
CA HIS A 94 -14.01 11.29 -17.72
C HIS A 94 -13.48 9.86 -17.90
N PRO A 95 -14.01 9.04 -18.83
CA PRO A 95 -13.56 7.64 -19.03
C PRO A 95 -12.09 7.50 -19.35
N GLU A 96 -11.52 8.48 -20.04
CA GLU A 96 -10.10 8.56 -20.38
C GLU A 96 -9.35 9.61 -19.54
N ALA A 97 -9.71 9.73 -18.24
CA ALA A 97 -9.10 10.72 -17.39
C ALA A 97 -7.59 10.51 -17.28
N ASP A 98 -6.83 11.60 -17.50
CA ASP A 98 -5.40 11.71 -17.29
C ASP A 98 -5.04 12.64 -16.14
N ALA A 99 -6.05 13.32 -15.56
CA ALA A 99 -5.91 14.21 -14.42
C ALA A 99 -7.15 14.22 -13.53
N ILE A 100 -6.99 14.72 -12.31
CA ILE A 100 -8.05 15.04 -11.36
C ILE A 100 -8.00 16.51 -11.01
N ALA A 101 -9.16 17.14 -10.82
CA ALA A 101 -9.23 18.52 -10.38
C ALA A 101 -8.67 18.67 -8.96
N ASP A 102 -7.81 19.69 -8.77
CA ASP A 102 -7.43 20.16 -7.45
C ASP A 102 -8.13 21.48 -7.16
N SER A 103 -9.19 21.43 -6.36
CA SER A 103 -10.01 22.60 -6.01
C SER A 103 -9.27 23.59 -5.09
N VAL A 104 -8.14 23.19 -4.49
CA VAL A 104 -7.38 24.02 -3.54
C VAL A 104 -6.25 24.75 -4.23
N ASN A 105 -5.42 24.02 -4.99
CA ASN A 105 -4.26 24.61 -5.66
C ASN A 105 -4.61 25.15 -7.05
N GLY A 106 -5.82 24.84 -7.55
CA GLY A 106 -6.31 25.32 -8.86
C GLY A 106 -5.61 24.72 -10.08
N ARG A 107 -4.74 23.73 -9.87
CA ARG A 107 -4.00 23.05 -10.94
C ARG A 107 -4.44 21.57 -10.96
N PRO A 108 -4.77 21.00 -12.13
CA PRO A 108 -4.99 19.56 -12.24
C PRO A 108 -3.77 18.77 -11.75
N VAL A 109 -4.01 17.61 -11.19
CA VAL A 109 -2.98 16.66 -10.78
C VAL A 109 -3.10 15.40 -11.61
N ILE A 110 -1.99 14.86 -12.06
CA ILE A 110 -1.96 13.61 -12.82
C ILE A 110 -2.75 12.50 -12.12
N PHE A 111 -3.59 11.82 -12.90
CA PHE A 111 -4.41 10.73 -12.41
C PHE A 111 -4.57 9.66 -13.50
N SER A 112 -4.43 8.39 -13.15
CA SER A 112 -4.69 7.29 -14.08
C SER A 112 -5.21 6.07 -13.35
N ASN A 113 -6.37 5.58 -13.74
CA ASN A 113 -6.90 4.28 -13.28
C ASN A 113 -6.28 3.08 -14.02
N GLY A 114 -5.51 3.33 -15.10
CA GLY A 114 -4.87 2.30 -15.91
C GLY A 114 -3.45 1.95 -15.44
N ASP A 115 -2.68 1.41 -16.37
CA ASP A 115 -1.31 0.91 -16.13
C ASP A 115 -0.21 1.96 -16.36
N PHE A 116 -0.56 3.25 -16.49
CA PHE A 116 0.38 4.33 -16.76
C PHE A 116 1.55 4.33 -15.77
N PHE A 117 1.25 4.34 -14.45
CA PHE A 117 2.29 4.34 -13.43
C PHE A 117 3.13 3.07 -13.44
N ALA A 118 2.50 1.89 -13.61
CA ALA A 118 3.22 0.63 -13.72
C ALA A 118 4.18 0.58 -14.92
N ARG A 119 3.82 1.25 -16.05
CA ARG A 119 4.69 1.37 -17.22
C ARG A 119 5.78 2.43 -17.07
N THR A 120 5.58 3.42 -16.22
CA THR A 120 6.52 4.55 -16.06
C THR A 120 7.49 4.33 -14.89
N GLN A 121 7.06 3.63 -13.85
CA GLN A 121 7.90 3.29 -12.70
C GLN A 121 8.90 2.18 -13.02
N VAL A 122 10.01 2.17 -12.30
CA VAL A 122 11.01 1.10 -12.34
C VAL A 122 11.21 0.52 -10.94
N GLU A 123 11.72 -0.70 -10.87
CA GLU A 123 12.03 -1.39 -9.62
C GLU A 123 13.54 -1.60 -9.49
N ALA A 124 14.06 -1.29 -8.31
CA ALA A 124 15.46 -1.50 -7.97
C ALA A 124 15.62 -2.58 -6.89
N ASP A 125 16.49 -3.55 -7.14
CA ASP A 125 17.16 -4.36 -6.11
C ASP A 125 18.52 -3.75 -5.85
N TYR A 126 18.87 -3.49 -4.59
CA TYR A 126 20.19 -2.93 -4.27
C TYR A 126 20.70 -3.34 -2.90
N GLN A 127 22.02 -3.30 -2.77
CA GLN A 127 22.73 -3.46 -1.50
C GLN A 127 22.91 -2.10 -0.85
N THR A 128 22.52 -1.95 0.42
CA THR A 128 22.72 -0.69 1.17
C THR A 128 24.20 -0.40 1.40
N ALA A 129 24.53 0.88 1.51
CA ALA A 129 25.86 1.34 1.85
C ALA A 129 26.00 1.43 3.38
N GLY A 130 26.66 0.45 3.98
CA GLY A 130 26.84 0.39 5.44
C GLY A 130 25.57 -0.07 6.18
N ILE A 131 25.54 0.23 7.48
CA ILE A 131 24.42 -0.10 8.35
C ILE A 131 23.33 0.96 8.18
N VAL A 132 22.11 0.54 7.87
CA VAL A 132 20.93 1.39 7.76
C VAL A 132 19.85 0.95 8.76
N GLU A 133 19.10 1.91 9.26
CA GLU A 133 17.92 1.65 10.09
C GLU A 133 16.71 1.41 9.20
N PHE A 134 16.37 0.14 8.98
CA PHE A 134 15.13 -0.21 8.31
C PHE A 134 13.92 0.18 9.19
N PRO A 135 12.80 0.64 8.59
CA PRO A 135 11.61 0.99 9.33
C PRO A 135 11.16 -0.15 10.25
N GLU A 136 10.84 0.18 11.49
CA GLU A 136 10.23 -0.77 12.40
C GLU A 136 8.81 -1.13 11.95
N LEU A 137 8.46 -2.39 12.14
CA LEU A 137 7.10 -2.89 11.87
C LEU A 137 6.33 -3.03 13.18
N PRO A 138 5.01 -2.76 13.18
CA PRO A 138 4.20 -2.95 14.37
C PRO A 138 4.20 -4.42 14.80
N ARG A 139 3.95 -4.66 16.09
CA ARG A 139 3.81 -5.99 16.67
C ARG A 139 2.56 -6.04 17.53
N LEU A 140 1.97 -7.22 17.65
CA LEU A 140 0.90 -7.44 18.61
C LEU A 140 1.40 -7.17 20.04
N ALA A 141 0.59 -6.50 20.83
CA ALA A 141 0.82 -6.44 22.26
C ALA A 141 0.62 -7.84 22.88
N PRO A 142 1.27 -8.13 24.03
CA PRO A 142 1.06 -9.39 24.72
C PRO A 142 -0.43 -9.67 24.97
N GLY A 143 -0.91 -10.84 24.52
CA GLY A 143 -2.30 -11.24 24.67
C GLY A 143 -3.27 -10.76 23.61
N GLN A 144 -2.84 -9.94 22.63
CA GLN A 144 -3.70 -9.58 21.49
C GLN A 144 -3.83 -10.73 20.49
N LEU A 145 -5.01 -10.85 19.87
CA LEU A 145 -5.38 -11.84 18.85
C LEU A 145 -4.96 -13.28 19.22
N PRO A 146 -5.34 -13.77 20.43
CA PRO A 146 -4.83 -15.02 20.96
C PRO A 146 -5.26 -16.23 20.12
N ARG A 147 -6.46 -16.21 19.53
CA ARG A 147 -6.97 -17.34 18.73
C ARG A 147 -6.23 -17.47 17.40
N ILE A 148 -6.05 -16.37 16.69
CA ILE A 148 -5.29 -16.38 15.42
C ILE A 148 -3.86 -16.79 15.68
N THR A 149 -3.21 -16.21 16.70
CA THR A 149 -1.84 -16.55 17.09
C THR A 149 -1.72 -18.05 17.44
N ALA A 150 -2.68 -18.61 18.19
CA ALA A 150 -2.70 -20.05 18.49
C ALA A 150 -2.87 -20.89 17.23
N LYS A 151 -3.83 -20.56 16.35
CA LYS A 151 -4.05 -21.30 15.10
C LYS A 151 -2.80 -21.31 14.21
N LEU A 152 -2.14 -20.14 14.04
CA LEU A 152 -0.91 -20.03 13.25
C LEU A 152 0.21 -20.90 13.84
N ARG A 153 0.43 -20.83 15.17
CA ARG A 153 1.43 -21.65 15.87
C ARG A 153 1.15 -23.15 15.73
N GLU A 154 -0.11 -23.55 15.76
CA GLU A 154 -0.57 -24.93 15.62
C GLU A 154 -0.72 -25.37 14.17
N LYS A 155 -0.38 -24.52 13.19
CA LYS A 155 -0.49 -24.76 11.74
C LYS A 155 -1.91 -25.12 11.30
N LYS A 156 -2.91 -24.66 12.04
CA LYS A 156 -4.33 -24.86 11.72
C LYS A 156 -4.76 -23.92 10.58
N PRO A 157 -5.76 -24.31 9.79
CA PRO A 157 -6.34 -23.43 8.78
C PRO A 157 -6.85 -22.12 9.39
N VAL A 158 -6.52 -21.00 8.74
CA VAL A 158 -7.00 -19.65 9.08
C VAL A 158 -7.72 -19.07 7.87
N LYS A 159 -8.93 -18.55 8.10
CA LYS A 159 -9.71 -17.83 7.09
C LYS A 159 -9.78 -16.35 7.45
N LEU A 160 -9.28 -15.52 6.57
CA LEU A 160 -9.33 -14.05 6.64
C LEU A 160 -10.56 -13.57 5.87
N LEU A 161 -11.24 -12.56 6.38
CA LEU A 161 -12.23 -11.77 5.66
C LEU A 161 -11.74 -10.32 5.62
N LEU A 162 -11.72 -9.72 4.43
CA LEU A 162 -11.39 -8.32 4.24
C LEU A 162 -12.63 -7.53 3.83
N ILE A 163 -12.88 -6.42 4.50
CA ILE A 163 -13.77 -5.35 4.06
C ILE A 163 -13.00 -4.05 3.97
N GLY A 164 -13.28 -3.23 2.96
CA GLY A 164 -12.53 -2.01 2.70
C GLY A 164 -13.00 -1.32 1.42
N ASP A 165 -12.19 -0.40 0.97
CA ASP A 165 -12.40 0.42 -0.22
C ASP A 165 -11.63 -0.10 -1.46
N SER A 166 -11.39 0.77 -2.44
CA SER A 166 -10.65 0.46 -3.67
C SER A 166 -9.23 -0.07 -3.43
N ILE A 167 -8.52 0.47 -2.42
CA ILE A 167 -7.16 0.00 -2.07
C ILE A 167 -7.23 -1.47 -1.68
N SER A 168 -8.23 -1.84 -0.89
CA SER A 168 -8.47 -3.19 -0.41
C SER A 168 -9.01 -4.13 -1.49
N GLU A 169 -9.77 -3.60 -2.46
CA GLU A 169 -10.16 -4.36 -3.65
C GLU A 169 -8.94 -4.70 -4.52
N GLY A 170 -7.88 -3.92 -4.42
CA GLY A 170 -6.60 -4.15 -5.08
C GLY A 170 -6.28 -3.20 -6.22
N TYR A 171 -7.00 -2.08 -6.33
CA TYR A 171 -6.76 -1.09 -7.39
C TYR A 171 -5.30 -0.73 -7.52
N ASN A 172 -4.83 -0.69 -8.78
CA ASN A 172 -3.48 -0.36 -9.23
C ASN A 172 -2.36 -1.34 -8.79
N ALA A 173 -2.68 -2.46 -8.10
CA ALA A 173 -1.78 -3.61 -8.11
C ALA A 173 -1.70 -4.18 -9.53
N THR A 174 -0.51 -4.58 -10.00
CA THR A 174 -0.34 -5.11 -11.37
C THR A 174 -1.17 -6.37 -11.63
N GLY A 175 -1.43 -7.19 -10.61
CA GLY A 175 -2.35 -8.32 -10.69
C GLY A 175 -3.80 -7.91 -10.93
N TYR A 176 -4.25 -6.81 -10.31
CA TYR A 176 -5.57 -6.22 -10.55
C TYR A 176 -5.67 -5.63 -11.97
N LEU A 177 -4.63 -4.91 -12.39
CA LEU A 177 -4.53 -4.33 -13.73
C LEU A 177 -4.34 -5.39 -14.84
N LYS A 178 -4.03 -6.64 -14.46
CA LYS A 178 -3.73 -7.76 -15.38
C LYS A 178 -2.52 -7.50 -16.28
N VAL A 179 -1.52 -6.82 -15.74
CA VAL A 179 -0.22 -6.57 -16.40
C VAL A 179 0.93 -7.18 -15.59
N PRO A 180 2.06 -7.50 -16.23
CA PRO A 180 3.24 -7.98 -15.50
C PRO A 180 3.71 -6.95 -14.45
N PRO A 181 4.21 -7.41 -13.29
CA PRO A 181 4.51 -8.79 -12.90
C PRO A 181 3.32 -9.57 -12.31
N PHE A 182 2.08 -9.07 -12.43
CA PHE A 182 0.85 -9.69 -11.91
C PHE A 182 0.86 -9.86 -10.39
N MET A 183 1.46 -8.91 -9.68
CA MET A 183 1.53 -8.96 -8.23
C MET A 183 0.13 -8.80 -7.62
N PRO A 184 -0.27 -9.72 -6.72
CA PRO A 184 -1.59 -9.66 -6.10
C PRO A 184 -1.70 -8.50 -5.09
N PRO A 185 -2.95 -8.07 -4.73
CA PRO A 185 -3.19 -7.09 -3.69
C PRO A 185 -2.63 -7.51 -2.32
N TYR A 186 -2.48 -6.55 -1.43
CA TYR A 186 -1.85 -6.72 -0.12
C TYR A 186 -2.46 -7.84 0.75
N ILE A 187 -3.78 -8.08 0.64
CA ILE A 187 -4.45 -9.12 1.45
C ILE A 187 -4.01 -10.53 1.04
N ASP A 188 -3.80 -10.76 -0.27
CA ASP A 188 -3.31 -12.03 -0.78
C ASP A 188 -1.83 -12.22 -0.43
N LEU A 189 -1.04 -11.13 -0.45
CA LEU A 189 0.35 -11.12 0.01
C LEU A 189 0.43 -11.42 1.51
N PHE A 190 -0.46 -10.86 2.32
CA PHE A 190 -0.56 -11.13 3.75
C PHE A 190 -0.91 -12.59 4.03
N ALA A 191 -1.94 -13.13 3.36
CA ALA A 191 -2.32 -14.53 3.50
C ALA A 191 -1.19 -15.49 3.09
N SER A 192 -0.50 -15.19 1.97
CA SER A 192 0.65 -15.95 1.51
C SER A 192 1.81 -15.91 2.50
N GLY A 193 2.15 -14.72 3.00
CA GLY A 193 3.22 -14.55 3.99
C GLY A 193 2.93 -15.23 5.32
N LEU A 194 1.68 -15.21 5.81
CA LEU A 194 1.27 -15.97 6.98
C LEU A 194 1.36 -17.48 6.74
N THR A 195 0.94 -17.96 5.57
CA THR A 195 1.05 -19.37 5.17
C THR A 195 2.52 -19.83 5.19
N GLU A 196 3.41 -19.04 4.62
CA GLU A 196 4.84 -19.36 4.57
C GLU A 196 5.47 -19.37 5.97
N ARG A 197 5.17 -18.37 6.80
CA ARG A 197 5.73 -18.24 8.16
C ARG A 197 5.21 -19.31 9.13
N SER A 198 3.91 -19.58 9.09
CA SER A 198 3.29 -20.54 10.01
C SER A 198 3.43 -22.00 9.56
N GLY A 199 3.52 -22.23 8.25
CA GLY A 199 3.45 -23.56 7.64
C GLY A 199 2.04 -24.19 7.66
N GLY A 200 1.00 -23.39 8.02
CA GLY A 200 -0.41 -23.75 7.95
C GLY A 200 -1.15 -22.97 6.85
N PRO A 201 -2.26 -23.50 6.29
CA PRO A 201 -2.97 -22.83 5.21
C PRO A 201 -3.71 -21.59 5.72
N VAL A 202 -3.43 -20.43 5.09
CA VAL A 202 -4.18 -19.19 5.31
C VAL A 202 -4.86 -18.79 4.00
N THR A 203 -6.17 -18.54 4.05
CA THR A 203 -6.96 -18.11 2.89
C THR A 203 -7.63 -16.77 3.16
N ALA A 204 -7.85 -15.98 2.13
CA ALA A 204 -8.53 -14.69 2.25
C ALA A 204 -9.77 -14.64 1.36
N VAL A 205 -10.85 -14.07 1.90
CA VAL A 205 -12.05 -13.65 1.15
C VAL A 205 -12.08 -12.14 1.15
N ASN A 206 -12.06 -11.54 -0.02
CA ASN A 206 -12.10 -10.09 -0.19
C ASN A 206 -13.55 -9.65 -0.51
N ARG A 207 -14.12 -8.80 0.35
CA ARG A 207 -15.44 -8.17 0.21
C ARG A 207 -15.35 -6.64 0.16
N ALA A 208 -14.17 -6.12 -0.15
CA ALA A 208 -13.97 -4.69 -0.37
C ALA A 208 -14.78 -4.17 -1.57
N VAL A 209 -15.18 -2.91 -1.52
CA VAL A 209 -15.98 -2.25 -2.56
C VAL A 209 -15.38 -0.90 -2.88
N ASN A 210 -14.98 -0.73 -4.13
CA ASN A 210 -14.41 0.52 -4.66
C ASN A 210 -15.31 1.74 -4.40
N GLY A 211 -14.68 2.87 -4.08
CA GLY A 211 -15.36 4.16 -3.88
C GLY A 211 -16.18 4.27 -2.59
N THR A 212 -16.11 3.28 -1.69
CA THR A 212 -16.89 3.27 -0.44
C THR A 212 -16.05 3.67 0.77
N GLY A 213 -16.72 4.20 1.81
CA GLY A 213 -16.17 4.40 3.14
C GLY A 213 -16.81 3.45 4.15
N CYS A 214 -16.40 3.53 5.42
CA CYS A 214 -16.87 2.63 6.48
C CYS A 214 -18.40 2.65 6.70
N ARG A 215 -19.07 3.79 6.45
CA ARG A 215 -20.54 3.88 6.53
C ARG A 215 -21.24 2.92 5.56
N HIS A 216 -20.63 2.60 4.41
CA HIS A 216 -21.18 1.63 3.46
C HIS A 216 -21.22 0.23 4.07
N ALA A 217 -20.11 -0.25 4.64
CA ALA A 217 -20.07 -1.57 5.30
C ALA A 217 -21.11 -1.71 6.42
N ARG A 218 -21.30 -0.64 7.21
CA ARG A 218 -22.31 -0.60 8.26
C ARG A 218 -23.74 -0.70 7.70
N LYS A 219 -24.02 -0.06 6.55
CA LYS A 219 -25.35 -0.03 5.93
C LYS A 219 -25.70 -1.31 5.19
N GLU A 220 -24.72 -2.04 4.67
CA GLU A 220 -24.90 -3.25 3.85
C GLU A 220 -24.18 -4.48 4.48
N PRO A 221 -24.51 -4.84 5.74
CA PRO A 221 -23.85 -5.95 6.43
C PRO A 221 -24.09 -7.32 5.78
N GLU A 222 -25.16 -7.48 5.00
CA GLU A 222 -25.50 -8.71 4.27
C GLU A 222 -24.41 -9.06 3.24
N ARG A 223 -23.61 -8.13 2.79
CA ARG A 223 -22.52 -8.37 1.83
C ARG A 223 -21.31 -9.09 2.42
N TRP A 224 -21.12 -8.99 3.74
CA TRP A 224 -19.91 -9.47 4.40
C TRP A 224 -20.12 -10.14 5.76
N ALA A 225 -21.10 -9.68 6.55
CA ALA A 225 -21.23 -10.11 7.96
C ALA A 225 -21.58 -11.58 8.12
N GLY A 226 -22.14 -12.21 7.07
CA GLY A 226 -22.48 -13.65 7.05
C GLY A 226 -21.35 -14.58 6.64
N GLU A 227 -20.22 -14.05 6.16
CA GLU A 227 -19.08 -14.85 5.71
C GLU A 227 -18.32 -15.42 6.91
N GLU A 228 -18.15 -16.74 6.99
CA GLU A 228 -17.36 -17.36 8.06
C GLU A 228 -15.88 -16.98 7.92
N ALA A 229 -15.30 -16.45 8.97
CA ALA A 229 -13.88 -16.13 9.04
C ALA A 229 -13.39 -16.09 10.50
N ASP A 230 -12.12 -16.39 10.69
CA ASP A 230 -11.44 -16.32 11.98
C ASP A 230 -11.03 -14.88 12.32
N LEU A 231 -10.59 -14.14 11.30
CA LEU A 231 -10.07 -12.78 11.41
C LEU A 231 -10.78 -11.88 10.40
N LEU A 232 -11.36 -10.78 10.87
CA LEU A 232 -11.89 -9.71 10.02
C LEU A 232 -10.87 -8.57 9.94
N VAL A 233 -10.40 -8.28 8.73
CA VAL A 233 -9.57 -7.12 8.41
C VAL A 233 -10.48 -6.00 7.95
N ILE A 234 -10.49 -4.86 8.67
CA ILE A 234 -11.29 -3.68 8.38
C ILE A 234 -10.33 -2.59 7.89
N ALA A 235 -10.45 -2.20 6.61
CA ALA A 235 -9.50 -1.31 5.95
C ALA A 235 -10.22 -0.18 5.19
N TYR A 236 -10.71 0.80 5.93
CA TYR A 236 -11.31 2.03 5.45
C TYR A 236 -10.47 3.25 5.87
N GLY A 237 -10.86 4.43 5.44
CA GLY A 237 -10.28 5.71 5.82
C GLY A 237 -10.03 6.62 4.63
N MET A 238 -9.49 6.12 3.52
CA MET A 238 -9.14 6.96 2.36
C MET A 238 -10.33 7.79 1.86
N ASN A 239 -11.51 7.18 1.75
CA ASN A 239 -12.74 7.88 1.32
C ASN A 239 -13.48 8.55 2.48
N ASP A 240 -13.09 8.27 3.73
CA ASP A 240 -13.70 8.86 4.93
C ASP A 240 -13.00 10.16 5.36
N PHE A 241 -11.71 10.35 5.01
CA PHE A 241 -10.88 11.48 5.44
C PHE A 241 -11.51 12.86 5.21
N GLY A 242 -12.20 13.05 4.10
CA GLY A 242 -12.79 14.33 3.72
C GLY A 242 -14.21 14.56 4.24
N GLY A 243 -14.91 13.53 4.71
CA GLY A 243 -16.33 13.58 5.03
C GLY A 243 -16.74 13.12 6.43
N MET A 244 -15.77 12.87 7.32
CA MET A 244 -16.01 12.29 8.64
C MET A 244 -14.96 12.74 9.65
N GLU A 245 -15.36 13.00 10.88
CA GLU A 245 -14.41 13.25 11.96
C GLU A 245 -13.86 11.94 12.54
N PRO A 246 -12.60 11.90 13.05
CA PRO A 246 -11.98 10.68 13.58
C PRO A 246 -12.80 9.97 14.65
N ALA A 247 -13.47 10.70 15.52
CA ALA A 247 -14.34 10.11 16.56
C ALA A 247 -15.57 9.43 15.96
N GLU A 248 -16.19 10.01 14.94
CA GLU A 248 -17.30 9.41 14.23
C GLU A 248 -16.84 8.16 13.47
N TYR A 249 -15.68 8.23 12.80
CA TYR A 249 -15.06 7.08 12.14
C TYR A 249 -14.88 5.90 13.09
N ALA A 250 -14.27 6.13 14.26
CA ALA A 250 -14.12 5.11 15.29
C ALA A 250 -15.47 4.53 15.76
N SER A 251 -16.50 5.36 15.90
CA SER A 251 -17.84 4.89 16.26
C SER A 251 -18.42 3.94 15.22
N VAL A 252 -18.30 4.28 13.94
CA VAL A 252 -18.78 3.41 12.83
C VAL A 252 -17.99 2.11 12.75
N ILE A 253 -16.66 2.15 12.93
CA ILE A 253 -15.83 0.93 12.97
C ILE A 253 -16.24 0.04 14.14
N ARG A 254 -16.51 0.60 15.33
CA ARG A 254 -17.00 -0.15 16.48
C ARG A 254 -18.35 -0.83 16.18
N GLU A 255 -19.31 -0.13 15.57
CA GLU A 255 -20.59 -0.70 15.17
C GLU A 255 -20.41 -1.87 14.19
N ILE A 256 -19.46 -1.78 13.24
CA ILE A 256 -19.11 -2.87 12.32
C ILE A 256 -18.58 -4.09 13.09
N MET A 257 -17.68 -3.87 14.08
CA MET A 257 -17.15 -4.93 14.92
C MET A 257 -18.28 -5.59 15.76
N GLU A 258 -19.18 -4.81 16.33
CA GLU A 258 -20.33 -5.29 17.11
C GLU A 258 -21.29 -6.11 16.25
N LEU A 259 -21.62 -5.67 15.04
CA LEU A 259 -22.41 -6.44 14.07
C LEU A 259 -21.77 -7.80 13.78
N ARG A 260 -20.45 -7.85 13.64
CA ARG A 260 -19.71 -9.09 13.43
C ARG A 260 -19.75 -10.00 14.64
N LEU A 261 -19.49 -9.47 15.83
CA LEU A 261 -19.47 -10.23 17.08
C LEU A 261 -20.85 -10.77 17.45
N GLY A 262 -21.93 -10.05 17.11
CA GLY A 262 -23.30 -10.55 17.30
C GLY A 262 -23.60 -11.83 16.52
N ARG A 263 -22.88 -12.10 15.43
CA ARG A 263 -23.06 -13.29 14.60
C ARG A 263 -21.96 -14.33 14.79
N PHE A 264 -20.72 -13.87 14.96
CA PHE A 264 -19.53 -14.70 15.16
C PHE A 264 -18.72 -14.17 16.35
N PRO A 265 -19.11 -14.53 17.59
CA PRO A 265 -18.52 -13.95 18.81
C PRO A 265 -17.02 -14.17 18.96
N GLU A 266 -16.47 -15.15 18.26
CA GLU A 266 -15.07 -15.52 18.33
C GLU A 266 -14.18 -14.85 17.28
N THR A 267 -14.74 -13.96 16.43
CA THR A 267 -13.96 -13.22 15.43
C THR A 267 -12.96 -12.29 16.11
N GLU A 268 -11.74 -12.29 15.62
CA GLU A 268 -10.72 -11.29 15.96
C GLU A 268 -10.58 -10.27 14.83
N PHE A 269 -9.97 -9.10 15.10
CA PHE A 269 -9.98 -7.96 14.18
C PHE A 269 -8.58 -7.38 13.97
N ILE A 270 -8.28 -7.02 12.70
CA ILE A 270 -7.21 -6.09 12.37
C ILE A 270 -7.86 -4.82 11.81
N LEU A 271 -7.53 -3.68 12.43
CA LEU A 271 -8.00 -2.36 12.02
C LEU A 271 -6.88 -1.65 11.27
N VAL A 272 -7.02 -1.52 9.95
CA VAL A 272 -5.96 -1.00 9.09
C VAL A 272 -6.06 0.51 8.98
N GLY A 273 -5.03 1.21 9.44
CA GLY A 273 -4.86 2.64 9.21
C GLY A 273 -4.38 2.88 7.78
N SER A 274 -5.17 3.61 6.99
CA SER A 274 -4.87 3.87 5.58
C SER A 274 -3.64 4.76 5.40
N MET A 275 -2.94 4.60 4.28
CA MET A 275 -1.89 5.51 3.84
C MET A 275 -2.42 6.95 3.69
N PRO A 276 -1.59 8.01 3.81
CA PRO A 276 -1.96 9.35 3.43
C PRO A 276 -2.12 9.45 1.90
N ARG A 277 -2.99 10.35 1.44
CA ARG A 277 -3.11 10.66 0.01
C ARG A 277 -2.02 11.62 -0.45
N ASN A 278 -1.91 11.79 -1.77
CA ASN A 278 -0.98 12.79 -2.34
C ASN A 278 -1.35 14.20 -1.87
N LEU A 279 -0.40 14.90 -1.25
CA LEU A 279 -0.57 16.27 -0.75
C LEU A 279 -0.75 17.29 -1.90
N ASN A 280 -0.33 16.95 -3.11
CA ASN A 280 -0.57 17.77 -4.29
C ASN A 280 -2.03 17.74 -4.75
N TRP A 281 -2.86 16.88 -4.19
CA TRP A 281 -4.26 16.75 -4.52
C TRP A 281 -5.16 17.12 -3.36
N GLY A 282 -5.76 18.32 -3.43
CA GLY A 282 -6.76 18.82 -2.50
C GLY A 282 -6.27 18.97 -1.07
N SER A 283 -6.90 19.81 -0.28
CA SER A 283 -6.54 19.97 1.12
C SER A 283 -7.29 19.03 2.01
N LEU A 284 -6.56 18.16 2.67
CA LEU A 284 -6.94 17.69 3.99
C LEU A 284 -6.06 18.40 5.02
N PRO A 285 -6.54 18.61 6.24
CA PRO A 285 -5.69 19.07 7.32
C PRO A 285 -4.47 18.15 7.45
N GLU A 286 -3.31 18.76 7.72
CA GLU A 286 -2.11 18.01 8.08
C GLU A 286 -2.40 17.09 9.27
N GLY A 287 -1.82 15.89 9.28
CA GLY A 287 -2.07 14.89 10.32
C GLY A 287 -3.44 14.21 10.27
N ARG A 288 -4.20 14.39 9.17
CA ARG A 288 -5.56 13.81 9.06
C ARG A 288 -5.55 12.29 9.08
N ALA A 289 -4.66 11.67 8.33
CA ALA A 289 -4.52 10.20 8.29
C ALA A 289 -4.09 9.66 9.65
N GLU A 290 -3.12 10.30 10.30
CA GLU A 290 -2.64 9.97 11.65
C GLU A 290 -3.75 10.07 12.70
N ALA A 291 -4.62 11.08 12.60
CA ALA A 291 -5.77 11.23 13.51
C ALA A 291 -6.77 10.07 13.38
N PHE A 292 -7.00 9.56 12.17
CA PHE A 292 -7.83 8.38 11.94
C PHE A 292 -7.18 7.11 12.51
N VAL A 293 -5.87 6.95 12.36
CA VAL A 293 -5.13 5.85 13.01
C VAL A 293 -5.22 5.94 14.53
N GLY A 294 -5.07 7.14 15.10
CA GLY A 294 -5.27 7.38 16.52
C GLY A 294 -6.65 6.92 17.01
N ALA A 295 -7.69 7.19 16.20
CA ALA A 295 -9.05 6.75 16.49
C ALA A 295 -9.19 5.21 16.44
N LEU A 296 -8.54 4.52 15.50
CA LEU A 296 -8.50 3.04 15.46
C LEU A 296 -7.76 2.45 16.65
N ARG A 297 -6.64 3.02 17.07
CA ARG A 297 -5.92 2.60 18.28
C ARG A 297 -6.78 2.66 19.54
N GLY A 298 -7.72 3.61 19.62
CA GLY A 298 -8.72 3.67 20.69
C GLY A 298 -9.71 2.51 20.73
N LEU A 299 -9.72 1.64 19.71
CA LEU A 299 -10.54 0.43 19.64
C LEU A 299 -9.76 -0.87 19.89
N GLU A 300 -8.45 -0.77 20.14
CA GLU A 300 -7.63 -1.93 20.44
C GLU A 300 -8.09 -2.66 21.71
N SER A 301 -8.00 -3.98 21.68
CA SER A 301 -8.40 -4.87 22.75
C SER A 301 -7.72 -6.22 22.60
N GLU A 302 -8.02 -7.18 23.46
CA GLU A 302 -7.59 -8.58 23.27
C GLU A 302 -7.98 -9.13 21.89
N LYS A 303 -9.18 -8.76 21.38
CA LYS A 303 -9.68 -9.23 20.07
C LYS A 303 -9.39 -8.28 18.90
N ALA A 304 -8.77 -7.14 19.10
CA ALA A 304 -8.56 -6.15 18.04
C ALA A 304 -7.18 -5.51 18.13
N ALA A 305 -6.48 -5.47 17.01
CA ALA A 305 -5.18 -4.82 16.86
C ALA A 305 -5.20 -3.80 15.71
N ALA A 306 -4.56 -2.65 15.91
CA ALA A 306 -4.38 -1.65 14.85
C ALA A 306 -3.13 -1.97 14.01
N ALA A 307 -3.28 -1.94 12.69
CA ALA A 307 -2.21 -2.06 11.72
C ALA A 307 -1.93 -0.68 11.12
N ASP A 308 -0.91 0.02 11.63
CA ASP A 308 -0.59 1.39 11.26
C ASP A 308 0.22 1.47 9.96
N VAL A 309 -0.46 1.37 8.82
CA VAL A 309 0.16 1.57 7.51
C VAL A 309 0.56 3.03 7.31
N CYS A 310 -0.20 3.98 7.87
CA CYS A 310 0.09 5.41 7.77
C CYS A 310 1.50 5.73 8.27
N ALA A 311 1.88 5.24 9.45
CA ALA A 311 3.21 5.50 10.03
C ALA A 311 4.34 4.94 9.14
N LEU A 312 4.23 3.69 8.65
CA LEU A 312 5.23 3.12 7.75
C LEU A 312 5.29 3.89 6.44
N TRP A 313 4.14 4.22 5.84
CA TRP A 313 4.07 4.99 4.60
C TRP A 313 4.74 6.35 4.74
N THR A 314 4.39 7.11 5.78
CA THR A 314 4.96 8.44 6.05
C THR A 314 6.48 8.35 6.27
N ARG A 315 6.95 7.32 6.99
CA ARG A 315 8.40 7.07 7.18
C ARG A 315 9.13 6.81 5.87
N VAL A 316 8.55 6.03 4.97
CA VAL A 316 9.12 5.74 3.64
C VAL A 316 9.04 6.99 2.77
N GLN A 317 7.92 7.69 2.77
CA GLN A 317 7.71 8.90 1.98
C GLN A 317 8.65 10.06 2.38
N ALA A 318 9.14 10.10 3.62
CA ALA A 318 10.16 11.07 4.02
C ALA A 318 11.46 10.98 3.20
N GLY A 319 11.76 9.81 2.62
CA GLY A 319 12.92 9.56 1.77
C GLY A 319 12.59 9.39 0.28
N LYS A 320 11.30 9.36 -0.10
CA LYS A 320 10.86 9.06 -1.48
C LYS A 320 9.74 10.02 -1.90
N ASP A 321 9.69 10.34 -3.19
CA ASP A 321 8.54 11.04 -3.75
C ASP A 321 7.29 10.14 -3.77
N TYR A 322 6.11 10.79 -3.76
CA TYR A 322 4.83 10.09 -3.77
C TYR A 322 4.61 9.28 -5.06
N TYR A 323 5.10 9.79 -6.20
CA TYR A 323 4.90 9.17 -7.51
C TYR A 323 5.68 7.85 -7.67
N SER A 324 6.69 7.62 -6.85
CA SER A 324 7.37 6.32 -6.72
C SER A 324 6.53 5.27 -5.98
N MET A 325 5.49 5.67 -5.23
CA MET A 325 4.74 4.81 -4.31
C MET A 325 3.27 4.61 -4.72
N THR A 326 2.77 5.48 -5.61
CA THR A 326 1.37 5.47 -6.07
C THR A 326 1.18 4.69 -7.36
N GLY A 327 0.00 4.11 -7.54
CA GLY A 327 -0.43 3.47 -8.78
C GLY A 327 -1.38 4.33 -9.63
N ASN A 328 -1.90 5.45 -9.07
CA ASN A 328 -2.83 6.34 -9.79
C ASN A 328 -2.52 7.83 -9.69
N GLY A 329 -1.47 8.22 -8.97
CA GLY A 329 -1.07 9.61 -8.76
C GLY A 329 -1.65 10.27 -7.51
N VAL A 330 -2.76 9.79 -6.95
CA VAL A 330 -3.50 10.52 -5.90
C VAL A 330 -3.77 9.74 -4.60
N ASN A 331 -4.22 8.50 -4.66
CA ASN A 331 -4.68 7.79 -3.45
C ASN A 331 -4.62 6.26 -3.51
N HIS A 332 -4.15 5.65 -4.59
CA HIS A 332 -3.96 4.21 -4.66
C HIS A 332 -2.48 3.85 -4.61
N PRO A 333 -2.09 2.80 -3.87
CA PRO A 333 -0.73 2.29 -3.87
C PRO A 333 -0.42 1.58 -5.20
N ASN A 334 0.86 1.59 -5.62
CA ASN A 334 1.37 0.66 -6.61
C ASN A 334 1.77 -0.68 -5.95
N ASP A 335 2.44 -1.57 -6.68
CA ASP A 335 2.92 -2.85 -6.16
C ASP A 335 3.81 -2.70 -4.91
N TYR A 336 4.70 -1.72 -4.89
CA TYR A 336 5.53 -1.40 -3.73
C TYR A 336 4.68 -0.99 -2.53
N GLY A 337 3.69 -0.11 -2.74
CA GLY A 337 2.77 0.33 -1.71
C GLY A 337 1.90 -0.83 -1.18
N HIS A 338 1.40 -1.73 -2.02
CA HIS A 338 0.71 -2.94 -1.58
C HIS A 338 1.61 -3.84 -0.72
N ARG A 339 2.91 -3.92 -1.04
CA ARG A 339 3.87 -4.66 -0.19
C ARG A 339 4.10 -3.95 1.15
N LEU A 340 4.09 -2.60 1.22
CA LEU A 340 4.15 -1.88 2.50
C LEU A 340 2.96 -2.23 3.40
N TYR A 341 1.74 -2.30 2.84
CA TYR A 341 0.56 -2.79 3.58
C TYR A 341 0.78 -4.21 4.12
N ALA A 342 1.26 -5.12 3.27
CA ALA A 342 1.53 -6.50 3.67
C ALA A 342 2.62 -6.61 4.74
N GLU A 343 3.71 -5.80 4.65
CA GLU A 343 4.76 -5.75 5.69
C GLU A 343 4.20 -5.35 7.06
N VAL A 344 3.33 -4.34 7.11
CA VAL A 344 2.70 -3.90 8.36
C VAL A 344 1.83 -5.01 8.95
N LEU A 345 0.98 -5.62 8.13
CA LEU A 345 0.10 -6.72 8.57
C LEU A 345 0.90 -7.95 9.05
N LEU A 346 1.94 -8.31 8.31
CA LEU A 346 2.82 -9.43 8.67
C LEU A 346 3.68 -9.11 9.89
N GLY A 347 4.01 -7.84 10.11
CA GLY A 347 4.76 -7.37 11.28
C GLY A 347 4.04 -7.69 12.58
N LEU A 348 2.71 -7.60 12.63
CA LEU A 348 1.92 -7.94 13.80
C LEU A 348 2.19 -9.36 14.31
N PHE A 349 2.54 -10.30 13.44
CA PHE A 349 2.76 -11.71 13.74
C PHE A 349 4.24 -12.13 13.66
N ALA A 350 5.19 -11.17 13.79
CA ALA A 350 6.63 -11.40 13.71
C ALA A 350 7.27 -11.74 15.08
#